data_86842f34505a619ddb746e201ef63383
#
_entry.id   86842f34505a619ddb746e201ef63383
#
_cell.length_a   1.000
_cell.length_b   1.000
_cell.length_c   1.000
_cell.angle_alpha   90.00
_cell.angle_beta   90.00
_cell.angle_gamma   90.00
#
_symmetry.space_group_name_H-M   'P 1'
#
loop_
_entity.id
_entity.type
_entity.pdbx_description
1 polymer ?
#
loop_
_entity_poly.entity_id
_entity_poly.type
_entity_poly.pdbx_seq_one_letter_code
_entity_poly.pdbx_strand_id
1 'polypeptide(L)'
;MKISNLFFMAMLCASSATVYAQTAETFRQPYPLGEKLSPNPNFTGEVWLASLSEQKELNVPMANVTFEPGCRNSWHSHKAGQLLIATAGIGYYQEKGQPARRLYPGDIVEIAPDIVHWHGAAPDSWFAHIAITTNPKTNAGVWLVPVSDEQYSKATSASENRYAETNKVLADREQAIVAIASYTGKGDLEHLKPALAEALEAGMTINEINEVLIHAYAYCGFPRSLRAIQTFM
;
A
#
# COMPACT_ATOMS: atom_id res chain seq x y z
N MET A 1 24.57 -59.78 7.72
CA MET A 1 24.26 -58.80 6.66
C MET A 1 23.76 -57.52 7.36
N LYS A 2 24.63 -56.52 7.47
CA LYS A 2 24.31 -55.26 8.18
C LYS A 2 23.83 -54.23 7.16
N ILE A 3 22.59 -53.77 7.27
CA ILE A 3 22.02 -52.69 6.45
C ILE A 3 22.37 -51.37 7.14
N SER A 4 23.18 -50.58 6.45
CA SER A 4 23.62 -49.27 6.91
C SER A 4 22.53 -48.24 6.55
N ASN A 5 21.95 -47.62 7.58
CA ASN A 5 21.02 -46.48 7.41
C ASN A 5 21.82 -45.22 7.08
N LEU A 6 21.69 -44.74 5.85
CA LEU A 6 22.22 -43.45 5.42
C LEU A 6 21.19 -42.38 5.75
N PHE A 7 21.44 -41.62 6.82
CA PHE A 7 20.65 -40.40 7.11
C PHE A 7 21.06 -39.29 6.15
N PHE A 8 20.18 -38.93 5.24
CA PHE A 8 20.31 -37.73 4.44
C PHE A 8 19.84 -36.52 5.27
N MET A 9 20.81 -35.78 5.80
CA MET A 9 20.56 -34.54 6.51
C MET A 9 20.35 -33.42 5.46
N ALA A 10 19.10 -33.11 5.16
CA ALA A 10 18.76 -31.96 4.33
C ALA A 10 19.06 -30.68 5.11
N MET A 11 20.14 -30.00 4.75
CA MET A 11 20.52 -28.70 5.28
C MET A 11 19.62 -27.63 4.65
N LEU A 12 18.54 -27.24 5.34
CA LEU A 12 17.73 -26.07 4.97
C LEU A 12 18.61 -24.83 5.17
N CYS A 13 19.15 -24.29 4.09
CA CYS A 13 19.68 -22.93 4.07
C CYS A 13 18.51 -21.94 4.13
N ALA A 14 18.08 -21.59 5.34
CA ALA A 14 17.26 -20.42 5.56
C ALA A 14 18.13 -19.17 5.28
N SER A 15 18.08 -18.66 4.07
CA SER A 15 18.60 -17.33 3.77
C SER A 15 17.71 -16.31 4.47
N SER A 16 18.10 -15.90 5.68
CA SER A 16 17.53 -14.72 6.33
C SER A 16 17.91 -13.50 5.48
N ALA A 17 16.99 -13.08 4.61
CA ALA A 17 17.08 -11.76 3.99
C ALA A 17 17.01 -10.74 5.13
N THR A 18 18.12 -10.11 5.45
CA THR A 18 18.16 -8.98 6.37
C THR A 18 17.41 -7.84 5.67
N VAL A 19 16.16 -7.63 6.04
CA VAL A 19 15.42 -6.45 5.61
C VAL A 19 16.04 -5.27 6.33
N TYR A 20 16.91 -4.53 5.64
CA TYR A 20 17.40 -3.26 6.17
C TYR A 20 16.22 -2.30 6.28
N ALA A 21 16.00 -1.76 7.48
CA ALA A 21 14.99 -0.73 7.69
C ALA A 21 15.32 0.47 6.79
N GLN A 22 14.33 0.96 6.05
CA GLN A 22 14.48 2.12 5.20
C GLN A 22 14.74 3.36 6.06
N THR A 23 15.76 4.15 5.72
CA THR A 23 16.07 5.43 6.38
C THR A 23 15.55 6.60 5.56
N ALA A 24 15.58 7.81 6.13
CA ALA A 24 15.19 9.02 5.43
C ALA A 24 15.96 9.22 4.12
N GLU A 25 17.27 8.92 4.10
CA GLU A 25 18.14 9.07 2.94
C GLU A 25 17.91 7.98 1.88
N THR A 26 17.43 6.82 2.29
CA THR A 26 17.18 5.68 1.38
C THR A 26 15.71 5.63 0.90
N PHE A 27 14.82 6.38 1.52
CA PHE A 27 13.43 6.49 1.08
C PHE A 27 13.35 7.20 -0.29
N ARG A 28 12.79 6.50 -1.28
CA ARG A 28 12.66 7.03 -2.64
C ARG A 28 11.40 7.85 -2.78
N GLN A 29 11.56 9.13 -3.09
CA GLN A 29 10.49 10.09 -3.31
C GLN A 29 10.84 11.05 -4.45
N PRO A 30 9.85 11.64 -5.16
CA PRO A 30 10.11 12.49 -6.33
C PRO A 30 10.58 13.90 -5.97
N TYR A 31 10.42 14.34 -4.72
CA TYR A 31 10.76 15.69 -4.25
C TYR A 31 11.85 15.65 -3.18
N PRO A 32 12.57 16.77 -2.94
CA PRO A 32 13.60 16.83 -1.91
C PRO A 32 13.05 16.45 -0.52
N LEU A 33 13.87 15.76 0.27
CA LEU A 33 13.58 15.44 1.66
C LEU A 33 13.40 16.71 2.51
N GLY A 34 14.28 17.68 2.31
CA GLY A 34 14.29 18.92 3.08
C GLY A 34 14.93 18.79 4.45
N GLU A 35 14.56 19.70 5.34
CA GLU A 35 15.12 19.79 6.69
C GLU A 35 14.24 19.02 7.70
N LYS A 36 14.88 18.39 8.68
CA LYS A 36 14.21 17.72 9.77
C LYS A 36 13.59 18.76 10.72
N LEU A 37 12.28 18.65 10.94
CA LEU A 37 11.55 19.49 11.90
C LEU A 37 11.64 18.87 13.29
N SER A 38 12.69 19.18 14.07
CA SER A 38 12.85 18.59 15.39
C SER A 38 13.37 19.59 16.41
N PRO A 39 12.91 19.56 17.66
CA PRO A 39 11.64 18.97 18.12
C PRO A 39 10.44 19.84 17.77
N ASN A 40 9.34 19.23 17.34
CA ASN A 40 8.12 19.96 17.02
C ASN A 40 6.93 19.35 17.79
N PRO A 41 6.27 20.09 18.70
CA PRO A 41 5.19 19.54 19.54
C PRO A 41 3.94 19.13 18.77
N ASN A 42 3.85 19.54 17.51
CA ASN A 42 2.71 19.22 16.64
C ASN A 42 2.82 17.88 15.93
N PHE A 43 3.92 17.15 16.16
CA PHE A 43 4.16 15.84 15.54
C PHE A 43 4.55 14.80 16.60
N THR A 44 4.11 13.57 16.39
CA THR A 44 4.61 12.38 17.07
C THR A 44 5.51 11.65 16.08
N GLY A 45 6.79 11.41 16.42
CA GLY A 45 7.79 10.85 15.49
C GLY A 45 8.51 11.93 14.70
N GLU A 46 9.30 11.50 13.72
CA GLU A 46 10.18 12.38 12.95
C GLU A 46 9.57 12.76 11.60
N VAL A 47 9.75 14.03 11.24
CA VAL A 47 9.21 14.61 10.01
C VAL A 47 10.22 15.55 9.38
N TRP A 48 10.26 15.57 8.05
CA TRP A 48 11.08 16.46 7.24
C TRP A 48 10.19 17.34 6.36
N LEU A 49 10.65 18.53 6.06
CA LEU A 49 9.94 19.49 5.23
C LEU A 49 10.89 20.16 4.24
N ALA A 50 10.50 20.14 2.96
CA ALA A 50 11.12 20.90 1.90
C ALA A 50 10.12 21.89 1.31
N SER A 51 10.46 23.19 1.30
CA SER A 51 9.68 24.17 0.55
C SER A 51 9.78 23.89 -0.95
N LEU A 52 8.64 23.85 -1.64
CA LEU A 52 8.57 23.65 -3.09
C LEU A 52 8.20 24.93 -3.87
N SER A 53 7.80 25.98 -3.18
CA SER A 53 7.43 27.27 -3.77
C SER A 53 8.29 28.36 -3.16
N GLU A 54 9.22 28.90 -3.95
CA GLU A 54 10.13 29.97 -3.54
C GLU A 54 9.66 31.36 -3.99
N GLN A 55 8.83 31.40 -5.04
CA GLN A 55 8.34 32.66 -5.64
C GLN A 55 7.16 33.21 -4.82
N LYS A 56 7.45 34.22 -3.99
CA LYS A 56 6.45 34.84 -3.10
C LYS A 56 5.28 35.49 -3.84
N GLU A 57 5.52 35.97 -5.06
CA GLU A 57 4.54 36.59 -5.92
C GLU A 57 3.43 35.65 -6.37
N LEU A 58 3.75 34.34 -6.52
CA LEU A 58 2.75 33.30 -6.84
C LEU A 58 1.76 33.11 -5.71
N ASN A 59 2.17 33.36 -4.48
CA ASN A 59 1.35 33.23 -3.27
C ASN A 59 0.66 31.85 -3.15
N VAL A 60 1.41 30.79 -3.47
CA VAL A 60 0.98 29.38 -3.38
C VAL A 60 2.01 28.62 -2.53
N PRO A 61 1.94 28.72 -1.20
CA PRO A 61 2.85 27.96 -0.34
C PRO A 61 2.64 26.46 -0.52
N MET A 62 3.71 25.77 -0.90
CA MET A 62 3.75 24.32 -1.07
C MET A 62 4.98 23.74 -0.37
N ALA A 63 4.81 22.61 0.26
CA ALA A 63 5.91 21.88 0.85
C ALA A 63 5.78 20.37 0.58
N ASN A 64 6.91 19.72 0.34
CA ASN A 64 6.99 18.28 0.49
C ASN A 64 7.19 17.97 1.98
N VAL A 65 6.30 17.18 2.54
CA VAL A 65 6.35 16.73 3.94
C VAL A 65 6.57 15.23 3.93
N THR A 66 7.64 14.78 4.61
CA THR A 66 8.03 13.38 4.67
C THR A 66 7.99 12.90 6.12
N PHE A 67 7.23 11.85 6.37
CA PHE A 67 7.05 11.22 7.68
C PHE A 67 7.79 9.88 7.73
N GLU A 68 8.49 9.60 8.83
CA GLU A 68 8.96 8.25 9.12
C GLU A 68 7.81 7.29 9.46
N PRO A 69 8.02 5.96 9.44
CA PRO A 69 7.00 5.00 9.85
C PRO A 69 6.43 5.31 11.24
N GLY A 70 5.11 5.34 11.34
CA GLY A 70 4.39 5.66 12.58
C GLY A 70 4.29 7.15 12.94
N CYS A 71 5.02 8.03 12.24
CA CYS A 71 4.93 9.48 12.46
C CYS A 71 3.59 10.05 11.99
N ARG A 72 3.07 10.97 12.76
CA ARG A 72 1.80 11.66 12.49
C ARG A 72 1.77 13.05 13.09
N ASN A 73 1.00 13.95 12.49
CA ASN A 73 0.74 15.24 13.10
C ASN A 73 -0.39 15.18 14.13
N SER A 74 -0.48 16.19 14.97
CA SER A 74 -1.59 16.42 15.90
C SER A 74 -2.88 16.71 15.15
N TRP A 75 -4.03 16.55 15.79
CA TRP A 75 -5.29 17.09 15.30
C TRP A 75 -5.13 18.58 15.03
N HIS A 76 -5.56 19.03 13.86
CA HIS A 76 -5.47 20.43 13.47
C HIS A 76 -6.54 20.77 12.43
N SER A 77 -6.70 22.04 12.13
CA SER A 77 -7.56 22.54 11.06
C SER A 77 -6.90 23.72 10.35
N HIS A 78 -7.40 24.05 9.16
CA HIS A 78 -7.00 25.20 8.37
C HIS A 78 -8.20 26.08 8.07
N LYS A 79 -8.10 27.38 8.35
CA LYS A 79 -9.21 28.33 8.19
C LYS A 79 -9.73 28.45 6.76
N ALA A 80 -8.89 28.22 5.76
CA ALA A 80 -9.26 28.27 4.37
C ALA A 80 -9.04 26.92 3.63
N GLY A 81 -8.89 25.83 4.38
CA GLY A 81 -8.68 24.50 3.83
C GLY A 81 -7.23 24.19 3.45
N GLN A 82 -7.02 22.96 2.95
CA GLN A 82 -5.71 22.48 2.52
C GLN A 82 -5.90 21.43 1.42
N LEU A 83 -4.92 21.31 0.52
CA LEU A 83 -4.85 20.24 -0.45
C LEU A 83 -3.61 19.40 -0.19
N LEU A 84 -3.77 18.07 -0.13
CA LEU A 84 -2.67 17.11 -0.02
C LEU A 84 -2.60 16.26 -1.29
N ILE A 85 -1.38 16.01 -1.76
CA ILE A 85 -1.11 15.08 -2.88
C ILE A 85 -0.08 14.08 -2.39
N ALA A 86 -0.49 12.83 -2.20
CA ALA A 86 0.42 11.75 -1.80
C ALA A 86 1.41 11.46 -2.93
N THR A 87 2.70 11.37 -2.62
CA THR A 87 3.77 11.27 -3.62
C THR A 87 4.63 10.03 -3.49
N ALA A 88 4.79 9.48 -2.28
CA ALA A 88 5.57 8.27 -2.04
C ALA A 88 5.16 7.57 -0.74
N GLY A 89 5.37 6.27 -0.69
CA GLY A 89 5.07 5.44 0.49
C GLY A 89 3.56 5.31 0.78
N ILE A 90 3.24 4.99 2.03
CA ILE A 90 1.86 4.76 2.48
C ILE A 90 1.56 5.65 3.67
N GLY A 91 0.47 6.40 3.59
CA GLY A 91 0.02 7.28 4.66
C GLY A 91 -1.43 7.08 5.05
N TYR A 92 -1.87 7.90 6.00
CA TYR A 92 -3.25 7.97 6.46
C TYR A 92 -3.70 9.41 6.59
N TYR A 93 -4.98 9.61 6.34
CA TYR A 93 -5.72 10.84 6.61
C TYR A 93 -7.00 10.50 7.35
N GLN A 94 -7.37 11.32 8.34
CA GLN A 94 -8.64 11.15 9.04
C GLN A 94 -9.23 12.49 9.45
N GLU A 95 -10.50 12.71 9.11
CA GLU A 95 -11.32 13.78 9.71
C GLU A 95 -11.86 13.32 11.06
N LYS A 96 -12.00 14.25 11.98
CA LYS A 96 -12.51 13.96 13.32
C LYS A 96 -13.92 13.40 13.25
N GLY A 97 -14.10 12.21 13.83
CA GLY A 97 -15.39 11.51 13.82
C GLY A 97 -15.65 10.67 12.56
N GLN A 98 -14.76 10.71 11.57
CA GLN A 98 -14.86 9.88 10.37
C GLN A 98 -13.86 8.72 10.40
N PRO A 99 -14.07 7.68 9.60
CA PRO A 99 -13.09 6.63 9.40
C PRO A 99 -11.81 7.16 8.74
N ALA A 100 -10.64 6.63 9.14
CA ALA A 100 -9.39 6.97 8.47
C ALA A 100 -9.36 6.41 7.04
N ARG A 101 -8.75 7.16 6.12
CA ARG A 101 -8.47 6.78 4.73
C ARG A 101 -6.98 6.49 4.58
N ARG A 102 -6.64 5.32 4.04
CA ARG A 102 -5.28 4.99 3.64
C ARG A 102 -4.94 5.70 2.33
N LEU A 103 -3.72 6.23 2.23
CA LEU A 103 -3.27 7.04 1.10
C LEU A 103 -2.09 6.36 0.41
N TYR A 104 -2.13 6.39 -0.91
CA TYR A 104 -1.09 5.89 -1.81
C TYR A 104 -0.60 6.99 -2.74
N PRO A 105 0.59 6.86 -3.35
CA PRO A 105 1.06 7.81 -4.35
C PRO A 105 0.04 8.06 -5.45
N GLY A 106 -0.27 9.33 -5.71
CA GLY A 106 -1.30 9.78 -6.63
C GLY A 106 -2.65 10.11 -5.98
N ASP A 107 -2.88 9.73 -4.73
CA ASP A 107 -4.10 10.13 -4.01
C ASP A 107 -4.10 11.61 -3.71
N ILE A 108 -5.27 12.22 -3.86
CA ILE A 108 -5.54 13.62 -3.54
C ILE A 108 -6.53 13.69 -2.38
N VAL A 109 -6.26 14.57 -1.41
CA VAL A 109 -7.16 14.89 -0.32
C VAL A 109 -7.48 16.38 -0.34
N GLU A 110 -8.74 16.71 -0.58
CA GLU A 110 -9.27 18.06 -0.52
C GLU A 110 -9.87 18.29 0.87
N ILE A 111 -9.23 19.14 1.66
CA ILE A 111 -9.63 19.40 3.05
C ILE A 111 -10.36 20.75 3.08
N ALA A 112 -11.65 20.70 3.33
CA ALA A 112 -12.48 21.92 3.42
C ALA A 112 -12.07 22.81 4.60
N PRO A 113 -12.42 24.12 4.56
CA PRO A 113 -12.17 25.04 5.67
C PRO A 113 -12.68 24.50 7.00
N ASP A 114 -11.90 24.73 8.04
CA ASP A 114 -12.20 24.40 9.45
C ASP A 114 -12.36 22.90 9.77
N ILE A 115 -12.19 21.99 8.80
CA ILE A 115 -12.23 20.54 9.06
C ILE A 115 -11.08 20.16 9.96
N VAL A 116 -11.42 19.58 11.13
CA VAL A 116 -10.43 19.04 12.08
C VAL A 116 -9.98 17.67 11.59
N HIS A 117 -8.69 17.52 11.33
CA HIS A 117 -8.11 16.32 10.77
C HIS A 117 -6.69 16.05 11.28
N TRP A 118 -6.17 14.89 10.96
CA TRP A 118 -4.76 14.55 11.04
C TRP A 118 -4.35 13.73 9.82
N HIS A 119 -3.04 13.70 9.54
CA HIS A 119 -2.42 12.82 8.56
C HIS A 119 -1.02 12.40 9.04
N GLY A 120 -0.51 11.30 8.46
CA GLY A 120 0.78 10.75 8.84
C GLY A 120 1.12 9.50 8.05
N ALA A 121 2.26 8.90 8.36
CA ALA A 121 2.75 7.66 7.76
C ALA A 121 1.96 6.45 8.28
N ALA A 122 2.03 5.32 7.54
CA ALA A 122 1.62 4.02 8.06
C ALA A 122 2.60 3.51 9.14
N PRO A 123 2.19 2.54 9.98
CA PRO A 123 3.06 2.02 11.03
C PRO A 123 4.38 1.42 10.51
N ASP A 124 4.36 0.90 9.30
CA ASP A 124 5.44 0.14 8.66
C ASP A 124 5.97 0.76 7.36
N SER A 125 5.53 1.95 7.01
CA SER A 125 5.94 2.62 5.78
C SER A 125 6.26 4.10 6.00
N TRP A 126 7.29 4.59 5.34
CA TRP A 126 7.48 6.01 5.11
C TRP A 126 6.32 6.58 4.31
N PHE A 127 6.08 7.87 4.44
CA PHE A 127 5.04 8.57 3.67
C PHE A 127 5.50 9.98 3.30
N ALA A 128 5.37 10.33 2.03
CA ALA A 128 5.60 11.69 1.55
C ALA A 128 4.38 12.23 0.81
N HIS A 129 4.10 13.50 1.01
CA HIS A 129 3.03 14.21 0.31
C HIS A 129 3.37 15.67 0.11
N ILE A 130 2.79 16.28 -0.91
CA ILE A 130 2.79 17.74 -1.08
C ILE A 130 1.63 18.30 -0.27
N ALA A 131 1.92 19.25 0.61
CA ALA A 131 0.92 20.05 1.30
C ALA A 131 0.83 21.43 0.62
N ILE A 132 -0.35 21.80 0.14
CA ILE A 132 -0.62 23.07 -0.51
C ILE A 132 -1.55 23.89 0.38
N THR A 133 -1.10 25.09 0.75
CA THR A 133 -1.91 26.03 1.53
C THR A 133 -2.82 26.80 0.59
N THR A 134 -4.12 26.58 0.70
CA THR A 134 -5.12 27.33 -0.06
C THR A 134 -5.35 28.70 0.55
N ASN A 135 -5.66 29.72 -0.26
CA ASN A 135 -5.96 31.09 0.20
C ASN A 135 -4.99 31.59 1.29
N PRO A 136 -3.66 31.62 1.09
CA PRO A 136 -2.67 31.80 2.16
C PRO A 136 -2.79 33.14 2.90
N LYS A 137 -3.43 34.16 2.31
CA LYS A 137 -3.66 35.45 2.96
C LYS A 137 -4.67 35.38 4.12
N THR A 138 -5.57 34.43 4.09
CA THR A 138 -6.64 34.25 5.10
C THR A 138 -6.56 32.91 5.81
N ASN A 139 -5.66 32.02 5.35
CA ASN A 139 -5.51 30.72 5.95
C ASN A 139 -4.61 30.78 7.20
N ALA A 140 -5.11 30.17 8.26
CA ALA A 140 -4.36 29.98 9.50
C ALA A 140 -4.54 28.53 9.97
N GLY A 141 -3.44 27.88 10.32
CA GLY A 141 -3.46 26.57 10.97
C GLY A 141 -3.81 26.70 12.46
N VAL A 142 -4.70 25.86 12.93
CA VAL A 142 -5.08 25.77 14.35
C VAL A 142 -4.69 24.36 14.83
N TRP A 143 -3.66 24.29 15.65
CA TRP A 143 -3.18 23.05 16.27
C TRP A 143 -3.98 22.72 17.51
N LEU A 144 -4.33 21.44 17.66
CA LEU A 144 -5.10 20.91 18.77
C LEU A 144 -4.28 19.83 19.52
N VAL A 145 -4.97 18.90 20.17
CA VAL A 145 -4.32 17.83 20.94
C VAL A 145 -3.62 16.82 20.01
N PRO A 146 -2.56 16.17 20.48
CA PRO A 146 -1.92 15.08 19.76
C PRO A 146 -2.91 13.93 19.48
N VAL A 147 -2.68 13.22 18.36
CA VAL A 147 -3.34 11.92 18.10
C VAL A 147 -2.66 10.87 18.98
N SER A 148 -3.42 10.27 19.91
CA SER A 148 -2.87 9.26 20.82
C SER A 148 -2.49 7.99 20.07
N ASP A 149 -1.60 7.17 20.65
CA ASP A 149 -1.19 5.88 20.07
C ASP A 149 -2.39 4.94 19.89
N GLU A 150 -3.35 4.98 20.82
CA GLU A 150 -4.59 4.20 20.72
C GLU A 150 -5.45 4.65 19.53
N GLN A 151 -5.64 5.98 19.38
CA GLN A 151 -6.40 6.54 18.24
C GLN A 151 -5.74 6.19 16.92
N TYR A 152 -4.42 6.34 16.82
CA TYR A 152 -3.65 6.02 15.63
C TYR A 152 -3.73 4.53 15.28
N SER A 153 -3.47 3.65 16.24
CA SER A 153 -3.54 2.19 16.04
C SER A 153 -4.93 1.74 15.59
N LYS A 154 -5.98 2.25 16.22
CA LYS A 154 -7.37 1.96 15.82
C LYS A 154 -7.69 2.44 14.41
N ALA A 155 -7.25 3.65 14.05
CA ALA A 155 -7.48 4.24 12.74
C ALA A 155 -6.79 3.45 11.62
N THR A 156 -5.53 3.07 11.82
CA THR A 156 -4.72 2.32 10.83
C THR A 156 -5.23 0.90 10.65
N SER A 157 -5.48 0.15 11.73
CA SER A 157 -5.99 -1.23 11.66
C SER A 157 -7.39 -1.31 11.03
N ALA A 158 -8.32 -0.40 11.36
CA ALA A 158 -9.65 -0.38 10.77
C ALA A 158 -9.64 -0.02 9.28
N SER A 159 -8.68 0.82 8.86
CA SER A 159 -8.52 1.19 7.46
C SER A 159 -7.89 0.06 6.63
N GLU A 160 -6.95 -0.69 7.21
CA GLU A 160 -6.37 -1.87 6.56
C GLU A 160 -7.40 -2.95 6.29
N ASN A 161 -8.25 -3.25 7.27
CA ASN A 161 -9.33 -4.23 7.10
C ASN A 161 -10.30 -3.81 5.99
N ARG A 162 -10.71 -2.53 5.94
CA ARG A 162 -11.57 -2.02 4.86
C ARG A 162 -10.89 -2.02 3.51
N TYR A 163 -9.60 -1.70 3.46
CA TYR A 163 -8.84 -1.77 2.21
C TYR A 163 -8.74 -3.20 1.69
N ALA A 164 -8.52 -4.18 2.56
CA ALA A 164 -8.52 -5.60 2.21
C ALA A 164 -9.90 -6.06 1.70
N GLU A 165 -10.99 -5.56 2.29
CA GLU A 165 -12.36 -5.87 1.86
C GLU A 165 -12.74 -5.18 0.54
N THR A 166 -12.36 -3.90 0.34
CA THR A 166 -12.72 -3.13 -0.87
C THR A 166 -11.77 -3.36 -2.04
N ASN A 167 -10.53 -3.74 -1.78
CA ASN A 167 -9.52 -4.11 -2.78
C ASN A 167 -9.37 -5.63 -2.96
N LYS A 168 -10.36 -6.40 -2.63
CA LYS A 168 -10.59 -7.67 -3.29
C LYS A 168 -10.90 -7.35 -4.77
N VAL A 169 -9.88 -6.90 -5.49
CA VAL A 169 -9.94 -6.39 -6.89
C VAL A 169 -10.54 -7.43 -7.81
N LEU A 170 -10.45 -8.71 -7.41
CA LEU A 170 -11.04 -9.85 -8.12
C LEU A 170 -11.82 -10.70 -7.11
N ALA A 171 -13.03 -11.11 -7.46
CA ALA A 171 -13.74 -12.16 -6.74
C ALA A 171 -12.91 -13.47 -6.72
N ASP A 172 -13.15 -14.38 -5.78
CA ASP A 172 -12.39 -15.64 -5.66
C ASP A 172 -12.34 -16.41 -6.98
N ARG A 173 -13.44 -16.38 -7.72
CA ARG A 173 -13.55 -16.94 -9.06
C ARG A 173 -12.64 -16.27 -10.09
N GLU A 174 -12.52 -14.97 -10.08
CA GLU A 174 -11.66 -14.21 -10.99
C GLU A 174 -10.19 -14.42 -10.64
N GLN A 175 -9.86 -14.52 -9.35
CA GLN A 175 -8.51 -14.88 -8.89
C GLN A 175 -8.12 -16.28 -9.36
N ALA A 176 -9.05 -17.24 -9.30
CA ALA A 176 -8.83 -18.59 -9.81
C ALA A 176 -8.57 -18.59 -11.33
N ILE A 177 -9.30 -17.81 -12.12
CA ILE A 177 -9.08 -17.65 -13.56
C ILE A 177 -7.65 -17.14 -13.82
N VAL A 178 -7.20 -16.11 -13.09
CA VAL A 178 -5.84 -15.55 -13.23
C VAL A 178 -4.77 -16.59 -12.87
N ALA A 179 -4.96 -17.36 -11.80
CA ALA A 179 -4.02 -18.40 -11.37
C ALA A 179 -3.91 -19.50 -12.43
N ILE A 180 -5.03 -20.04 -12.91
CA ILE A 180 -5.07 -21.07 -13.97
C ILE A 180 -4.41 -20.57 -15.23
N ALA A 181 -4.75 -19.37 -15.71
CA ALA A 181 -4.18 -18.79 -16.91
C ALA A 181 -2.67 -18.57 -16.79
N SER A 182 -2.21 -18.07 -15.62
CA SER A 182 -0.79 -17.84 -15.33
C SER A 182 0.03 -19.13 -15.35
N TYR A 183 -0.40 -20.17 -14.61
CA TYR A 183 0.32 -21.45 -14.56
C TYR A 183 0.29 -22.18 -15.91
N THR A 184 -0.85 -22.11 -16.62
CA THR A 184 -0.94 -22.63 -18.00
C THR A 184 0.06 -21.92 -18.91
N GLY A 185 0.10 -20.60 -18.87
CA GLY A 185 1.01 -19.78 -19.67
C GLY A 185 2.49 -20.05 -19.41
N LYS A 186 2.86 -20.31 -18.14
CA LYS A 186 4.22 -20.70 -17.74
C LYS A 186 4.53 -22.17 -18.08
N GLY A 187 3.52 -23.03 -18.25
CA GLY A 187 3.67 -24.48 -18.35
C GLY A 187 3.98 -25.15 -17.01
N ASP A 188 3.60 -24.49 -15.91
CA ASP A 188 3.83 -24.93 -14.53
C ASP A 188 2.68 -25.84 -14.08
N LEU A 189 2.79 -27.12 -14.42
CA LEU A 189 1.75 -28.11 -14.12
C LEU A 189 1.66 -28.48 -12.63
N GLU A 190 2.74 -28.30 -11.89
CA GLU A 190 2.79 -28.60 -10.46
C GLU A 190 1.88 -27.65 -9.66
N HIS A 191 1.99 -26.36 -9.94
CA HIS A 191 1.13 -25.34 -9.32
C HIS A 191 -0.26 -25.24 -9.97
N LEU A 192 -0.40 -25.68 -11.21
CA LEU A 192 -1.70 -25.71 -11.90
C LEU A 192 -2.69 -26.66 -11.22
N LYS A 193 -2.23 -27.84 -10.76
CA LYS A 193 -3.12 -28.82 -10.12
C LYS A 193 -3.89 -28.29 -8.91
N PRO A 194 -3.22 -27.71 -7.88
CA PRO A 194 -3.94 -27.14 -6.76
C PRO A 194 -4.82 -25.95 -7.19
N ALA A 195 -4.36 -25.10 -8.13
CA ALA A 195 -5.16 -23.98 -8.62
C ALA A 195 -6.47 -24.40 -9.30
N LEU A 196 -6.49 -25.55 -9.98
CA LEU A 196 -7.71 -26.13 -10.57
C LEU A 196 -8.69 -26.61 -9.49
N ALA A 197 -8.20 -27.19 -8.40
CA ALA A 197 -9.03 -27.60 -7.27
C ALA A 197 -9.62 -26.37 -6.55
N GLU A 198 -8.79 -25.35 -6.28
CA GLU A 198 -9.22 -24.08 -5.69
C GLU A 198 -10.27 -23.36 -6.55
N ALA A 199 -10.17 -23.45 -7.88
CA ALA A 199 -11.18 -22.89 -8.77
C ALA A 199 -12.56 -23.56 -8.65
N LEU A 200 -12.60 -24.88 -8.46
CA LEU A 200 -13.84 -25.59 -8.19
C LEU A 200 -14.43 -25.20 -6.83
N GLU A 201 -13.59 -25.05 -5.81
CA GLU A 201 -14.00 -24.56 -4.48
C GLU A 201 -14.50 -23.10 -4.53
N ALA A 202 -13.93 -22.27 -5.39
CA ALA A 202 -14.40 -20.91 -5.68
C ALA A 202 -15.71 -20.87 -6.49
N GLY A 203 -16.32 -22.03 -6.80
CA GLY A 203 -17.60 -22.16 -7.50
C GLY A 203 -17.51 -22.10 -9.03
N MET A 204 -16.31 -22.26 -9.61
CA MET A 204 -16.20 -22.44 -11.07
C MET A 204 -16.69 -23.82 -11.49
N THR A 205 -17.37 -23.87 -12.61
CA THR A 205 -17.78 -25.15 -13.22
C THR A 205 -16.64 -25.75 -14.05
N ILE A 206 -16.71 -27.08 -14.26
CA ILE A 206 -15.76 -27.79 -15.15
C ILE A 206 -15.70 -27.16 -16.54
N ASN A 207 -16.86 -26.75 -17.08
CA ASN A 207 -16.92 -26.11 -18.40
C ASN A 207 -16.20 -24.77 -18.42
N GLU A 208 -16.36 -23.95 -17.38
CA GLU A 208 -15.68 -22.66 -17.29
C GLU A 208 -14.17 -22.78 -17.16
N ILE A 209 -13.71 -23.76 -16.37
CA ILE A 209 -12.28 -24.07 -16.28
C ILE A 209 -11.74 -24.52 -17.64
N ASN A 210 -12.45 -25.40 -18.33
CA ASN A 210 -12.07 -25.82 -19.68
C ASN A 210 -12.00 -24.65 -20.66
N GLU A 211 -12.96 -23.71 -20.60
CA GLU A 211 -12.93 -22.52 -21.44
C GLU A 211 -11.69 -21.65 -21.17
N VAL A 212 -11.31 -21.46 -19.91
CA VAL A 212 -10.08 -20.73 -19.55
C VAL A 212 -8.84 -21.43 -20.16
N LEU A 213 -8.73 -22.75 -20.03
CA LEU A 213 -7.62 -23.53 -20.56
C LEU A 213 -7.58 -23.51 -22.11
N ILE A 214 -8.73 -23.54 -22.77
CA ILE A 214 -8.87 -23.43 -24.22
C ILE A 214 -8.48 -22.03 -24.70
N HIS A 215 -8.98 -20.98 -24.05
CA HIS A 215 -8.64 -19.60 -24.40
C HIS A 215 -7.16 -19.27 -24.19
N ALA A 216 -6.51 -19.91 -23.22
CA ALA A 216 -5.07 -19.77 -23.01
C ALA A 216 -4.25 -20.20 -24.25
N TYR A 217 -4.81 -21.03 -25.14
CA TYR A 217 -4.16 -21.42 -26.41
C TYR A 217 -3.72 -20.22 -27.25
N ALA A 218 -4.54 -19.17 -27.32
CA ALA A 218 -4.26 -17.98 -28.11
C ALA A 218 -3.00 -17.23 -27.65
N TYR A 219 -2.61 -17.41 -26.38
CA TYR A 219 -1.53 -16.67 -25.74
C TYR A 219 -0.29 -17.52 -25.44
N CYS A 220 -0.46 -18.80 -25.10
CA CYS A 220 0.65 -19.68 -24.71
C CYS A 220 0.93 -20.82 -25.71
N GLY A 221 0.13 -20.93 -26.74
CA GLY A 221 0.25 -21.94 -27.81
C GLY A 221 -0.33 -23.30 -27.44
N PHE A 222 -0.59 -24.10 -28.47
CA PHE A 222 -1.26 -25.40 -28.40
C PHE A 222 -0.63 -26.38 -27.39
N PRO A 223 0.70 -26.58 -27.33
CA PRO A 223 1.27 -27.60 -26.45
C PRO A 223 1.02 -27.34 -24.96
N ARG A 224 1.05 -26.06 -24.51
CA ARG A 224 0.83 -25.70 -23.12
C ARG A 224 -0.63 -25.83 -22.73
N SER A 225 -1.54 -25.33 -23.57
CA SER A 225 -2.98 -25.44 -23.35
C SER A 225 -3.42 -26.91 -23.34
N LEU A 226 -2.95 -27.73 -24.29
CA LEU A 226 -3.27 -29.17 -24.32
C LEU A 226 -2.80 -29.91 -23.06
N ARG A 227 -1.57 -29.62 -22.57
CA ARG A 227 -1.04 -30.24 -21.35
C ARG A 227 -1.83 -29.81 -20.11
N ALA A 228 -2.26 -28.57 -20.09
CA ALA A 228 -3.09 -28.06 -18.99
C ALA A 228 -4.47 -28.74 -18.98
N ILE A 229 -5.12 -28.89 -20.11
CA ILE A 229 -6.38 -29.66 -20.24
C ILE A 229 -6.18 -31.10 -19.79
N GLN A 230 -5.11 -31.79 -20.25
CA GLN A 230 -4.80 -33.15 -19.80
C GLN A 230 -4.52 -33.26 -18.29
N THR A 231 -4.05 -32.17 -17.65
CA THR A 231 -3.81 -32.12 -16.21
C THR A 231 -5.12 -31.98 -15.42
N PHE A 232 -6.15 -31.38 -16.04
CA PHE A 232 -7.47 -31.18 -15.44
C PHE A 232 -8.37 -32.43 -15.58
N MET A 233 -8.20 -33.21 -16.62
CA MET A 233 -8.93 -34.49 -16.84
C MET A 233 -8.44 -35.60 -15.92
#